data_90b85d06a4c072e458aa35cbbe9935b5
#
_entry.id   90b85d06a4c072e458aa35cbbe9935b5
#
_cell.length_a   1.000
_cell.length_b   1.000
_cell.length_c   1.000
_cell.angle_alpha   90.00
_cell.angle_beta   90.00
_cell.angle_gamma   90.00
#
_symmetry.space_group_name_H-M   'P 1'
#
loop_
_entity.id
_entity.type
_entity.pdbx_description
1 polymer ?
#
loop_
_entity_poly.entity_id
_entity_poly.type
_entity_poly.pdbx_seq_one_letter_code
_entity_poly.pdbx_strand_id
1 'polypeptide(L)'
;MKIGVIGAGKIGKTIATYLASEGFEVKIADIENRDIPNFVELDASDKTALTEFVKSVDIIVSATLFHLNKGIADVCAEVGTAYFDLTEDTEVSEHIRKLDTKTFMMPQSGLAPGAVNIIASDLIRKFDTVNEVKMRVGALPKYPSNAMAYYLTWST
;
A
#
# COMPACT_ATOMS: atom_id res chain seq x y z
N MET A 1 12.72 -13.85 1.16
CA MET A 1 11.34 -13.38 1.16
C MET A 1 11.11 -12.62 -0.13
N LYS A 2 10.05 -12.98 -0.86
CA LYS A 2 9.69 -12.38 -2.15
C LYS A 2 8.51 -11.44 -1.96
N ILE A 3 8.61 -10.22 -2.47
CA ILE A 3 7.57 -9.20 -2.32
C ILE A 3 7.08 -8.80 -3.71
N GLY A 4 5.77 -8.84 -3.90
CA GLY A 4 5.09 -8.33 -5.08
C GLY A 4 4.53 -6.93 -4.82
N VAL A 5 4.92 -5.95 -5.62
CA VAL A 5 4.33 -4.60 -5.59
C VAL A 5 3.40 -4.47 -6.80
N ILE A 6 2.11 -4.27 -6.58
CA ILE A 6 1.12 -4.03 -7.63
C ILE A 6 0.89 -2.54 -7.76
N GLY A 7 1.11 -2.01 -8.97
CA GLY A 7 1.13 -0.59 -9.28
C GLY A 7 2.56 -0.06 -9.43
N ALA A 8 2.99 0.23 -10.66
CA ALA A 8 4.32 0.76 -10.98
C ALA A 8 4.32 2.29 -11.18
N GLY A 9 3.42 2.99 -10.50
CA GLY A 9 3.41 4.45 -10.39
C GLY A 9 4.56 5.00 -9.55
N LYS A 10 4.54 6.29 -9.25
CA LYS A 10 5.59 6.94 -8.43
C LYS A 10 5.78 6.25 -7.07
N ILE A 11 4.69 5.96 -6.36
CA ILE A 11 4.73 5.36 -5.03
C ILE A 11 5.19 3.91 -5.10
N GLY A 12 4.58 3.08 -5.97
CA GLY A 12 4.97 1.68 -6.09
C GLY A 12 6.43 1.49 -6.48
N LYS A 13 6.96 2.30 -7.41
CA LYS A 13 8.40 2.29 -7.74
C LYS A 13 9.27 2.65 -6.55
N THR A 14 8.87 3.66 -5.77
CA THR A 14 9.63 4.06 -4.58
C THR A 14 9.65 2.94 -3.56
N ILE A 15 8.49 2.32 -3.28
CA ILE A 15 8.39 1.16 -2.37
C ILE A 15 9.26 0.02 -2.86
N ALA A 16 9.16 -0.36 -4.14
CA ALA A 16 9.94 -1.45 -4.72
C ALA A 16 11.45 -1.18 -4.62
N THR A 17 11.89 0.06 -4.87
CA THR A 17 13.28 0.46 -4.75
C THR A 17 13.79 0.35 -3.30
N TYR A 18 13.02 0.83 -2.33
CA TYR A 18 13.39 0.71 -0.92
C TYR A 18 13.48 -0.74 -0.46
N LEU A 19 12.49 -1.55 -0.78
CA LEU A 19 12.49 -2.96 -0.40
C LEU A 19 13.67 -3.72 -1.03
N ALA A 20 13.99 -3.43 -2.29
CA ALA A 20 15.16 -4.01 -2.96
C ALA A 20 16.48 -3.57 -2.29
N SER A 21 16.59 -2.31 -1.85
CA SER A 21 17.79 -1.82 -1.15
C SER A 21 17.99 -2.47 0.23
N GLU A 22 16.90 -2.94 0.84
CA GLU A 22 16.93 -3.72 2.10
C GLU A 22 17.19 -5.22 1.88
N GLY A 23 17.46 -5.64 0.63
CA GLY A 23 17.83 -7.01 0.29
C GLY A 23 16.65 -7.96 0.05
N PHE A 24 15.44 -7.45 -0.13
CA PHE A 24 14.30 -8.28 -0.52
C PHE A 24 14.30 -8.57 -2.03
N GLU A 25 13.83 -9.75 -2.40
CA GLU A 25 13.52 -10.07 -3.80
C GLU A 25 12.20 -9.41 -4.17
N VAL A 26 12.21 -8.40 -5.04
CA VAL A 26 11.02 -7.63 -5.37
C VAL A 26 10.61 -7.85 -6.83
N LYS A 27 9.33 -8.15 -7.05
CA LYS A 27 8.65 -8.09 -8.34
C LYS A 27 7.73 -6.87 -8.33
N ILE A 28 7.70 -6.12 -9.43
CA ILE A 28 6.77 -5.00 -9.59
C ILE A 28 5.84 -5.29 -10.77
N ALA A 29 4.55 -5.06 -10.59
CA ALA A 29 3.53 -5.36 -11.59
C ALA A 29 2.65 -4.15 -11.89
N ASP A 30 2.27 -3.99 -13.15
CA ASP A 30 1.34 -2.95 -13.62
C ASP A 30 0.70 -3.42 -14.93
N ILE A 31 -0.43 -2.82 -15.29
CA ILE A 31 -1.09 -3.08 -16.57
C ILE A 31 -0.29 -2.52 -17.76
N GLU A 32 0.42 -1.42 -17.56
CA GLU A 32 1.28 -0.83 -18.59
C GLU A 32 2.69 -1.37 -18.46
N ASN A 33 3.19 -1.96 -19.56
CA ASN A 33 4.59 -2.39 -19.59
C ASN A 33 5.53 -1.21 -19.36
N ARG A 34 6.46 -1.38 -18.43
CA ARG A 34 7.47 -0.37 -18.06
C ARG A 34 8.85 -1.03 -18.07
N ASP A 35 9.82 -0.29 -18.57
CA ASP A 35 11.23 -0.74 -18.53
C ASP A 35 11.78 -0.63 -17.09
N ILE A 36 11.42 -1.62 -16.27
CA ILE A 36 11.82 -1.73 -14.85
C ILE A 36 12.32 -3.16 -14.61
N PRO A 37 13.42 -3.35 -13.89
CA PRO A 37 13.88 -4.69 -13.52
C PRO A 37 12.81 -5.49 -12.76
N ASN A 38 12.69 -6.79 -13.09
CA ASN A 38 11.71 -7.70 -12.49
C ASN A 38 10.23 -7.25 -12.65
N PHE A 39 9.96 -6.53 -13.74
CA PHE A 39 8.61 -6.12 -14.09
C PHE A 39 7.76 -7.29 -14.59
N VAL A 40 6.50 -7.29 -14.20
CA VAL A 40 5.47 -8.22 -14.66
C VAL A 40 4.28 -7.42 -15.19
N GLU A 41 3.91 -7.64 -16.45
CA GLU A 41 2.67 -7.08 -16.99
C GLU A 41 1.48 -7.81 -16.38
N LEU A 42 0.62 -7.06 -15.68
CA LEU A 42 -0.49 -7.61 -14.91
C LEU A 42 -1.68 -6.64 -14.92
N ASP A 43 -2.79 -7.11 -15.44
CA ASP A 43 -4.09 -6.51 -15.15
C ASP A 43 -4.62 -7.08 -13.83
N ALA A 44 -4.63 -6.25 -12.78
CA ALA A 44 -5.09 -6.67 -11.47
C ALA A 44 -6.62 -6.93 -11.40
N SER A 45 -7.37 -6.63 -12.45
CA SER A 45 -8.79 -7.00 -12.60
C SER A 45 -8.97 -8.42 -13.16
N ASP A 46 -7.95 -9.00 -13.79
CA ASP A 46 -7.96 -10.40 -14.22
C ASP A 46 -7.63 -11.30 -13.01
N LYS A 47 -8.65 -11.93 -12.44
CA LYS A 47 -8.52 -12.80 -11.28
C LYS A 47 -7.53 -13.95 -11.52
N THR A 48 -7.43 -14.50 -12.73
CA THR A 48 -6.54 -15.62 -13.03
C THR A 48 -5.08 -15.18 -13.00
N ALA A 49 -4.75 -14.13 -13.75
CA ALA A 49 -3.41 -13.58 -13.80
C ALA A 49 -2.97 -13.06 -12.42
N LEU A 50 -3.86 -12.38 -11.70
CA LEU A 50 -3.62 -11.91 -10.34
C LEU A 50 -3.32 -13.06 -9.37
N THR A 51 -4.09 -14.16 -9.45
CA THR A 51 -3.86 -15.34 -8.59
C THR A 51 -2.50 -15.97 -8.84
N GLU A 52 -2.07 -16.09 -10.08
CA GLU A 52 -0.73 -16.59 -10.43
C GLU A 52 0.38 -15.70 -9.91
N PHE A 53 0.22 -14.38 -10.04
CA PHE A 53 1.17 -13.42 -9.50
C PHE A 53 1.26 -13.52 -7.98
N VAL A 54 0.12 -13.50 -7.27
CA VAL A 54 0.04 -13.59 -5.81
C VAL A 54 0.70 -14.87 -5.29
N LYS A 55 0.49 -16.04 -5.94
CA LYS A 55 1.14 -17.30 -5.58
C LYS A 55 2.66 -17.29 -5.74
N SER A 56 3.21 -16.38 -6.55
CA SER A 56 4.64 -16.32 -6.85
C SER A 56 5.46 -15.53 -5.81
N VAL A 57 4.80 -14.96 -4.79
CA VAL A 57 5.42 -14.09 -3.77
C VAL A 57 4.90 -14.42 -2.37
N ASP A 58 5.59 -13.95 -1.35
CA ASP A 58 5.23 -14.16 0.06
C ASP A 58 4.34 -13.02 0.60
N ILE A 59 4.50 -11.82 0.03
CA ILE A 59 3.81 -10.60 0.45
C ILE A 59 3.38 -9.82 -0.79
N ILE A 60 2.18 -9.26 -0.75
CA ILE A 60 1.69 -8.26 -1.71
C ILE A 60 1.64 -6.88 -1.05
N VAL A 61 2.17 -5.88 -1.75
CA VAL A 61 1.97 -4.45 -1.45
C VAL A 61 1.20 -3.83 -2.60
N SER A 62 -0.05 -3.44 -2.36
CA SER A 62 -0.86 -2.76 -3.35
C SER A 62 -0.64 -1.25 -3.30
N ALA A 63 -0.10 -0.70 -4.39
CA ALA A 63 0.10 0.73 -4.63
C ALA A 63 -0.67 1.19 -5.89
N THR A 64 -1.79 0.56 -6.15
CA THR A 64 -2.70 0.81 -7.29
C THR A 64 -3.92 1.64 -6.87
N LEU A 65 -4.90 1.76 -7.76
CA LEU A 65 -6.14 2.49 -7.50
C LEU A 65 -6.97 1.78 -6.43
N PHE A 66 -7.52 2.53 -5.49
CA PHE A 66 -8.18 2.00 -4.30
C PHE A 66 -9.30 1.00 -4.58
N HIS A 67 -10.06 1.17 -5.68
CA HIS A 67 -11.16 0.28 -6.06
C HIS A 67 -10.71 -1.14 -6.45
N LEU A 68 -9.44 -1.34 -6.82
CA LEU A 68 -8.87 -2.67 -7.10
C LEU A 68 -8.48 -3.42 -5.82
N ASN A 69 -8.30 -2.72 -4.72
CA ASN A 69 -7.78 -3.29 -3.48
C ASN A 69 -8.64 -4.40 -2.90
N LYS A 70 -9.99 -4.31 -3.01
CA LYS A 70 -10.89 -5.39 -2.56
C LYS A 70 -10.58 -6.71 -3.27
N GLY A 71 -10.52 -6.68 -4.60
CA GLY A 71 -10.23 -7.89 -5.40
C GLY A 71 -8.84 -8.45 -5.15
N ILE A 72 -7.83 -7.59 -5.00
CA ILE A 72 -6.46 -8.01 -4.68
C ILE A 72 -6.41 -8.66 -3.30
N ALA A 73 -7.04 -8.05 -2.30
CA ALA A 73 -7.09 -8.56 -0.94
C ALA A 73 -7.84 -9.90 -0.85
N ASP A 74 -8.94 -10.06 -1.59
CA ASP A 74 -9.69 -11.31 -1.65
C ASP A 74 -8.82 -12.45 -2.17
N VAL A 75 -8.08 -12.21 -3.27
CA VAL A 75 -7.15 -13.20 -3.82
C VAL A 75 -6.00 -13.49 -2.85
N CYS A 76 -5.47 -12.50 -2.17
CA CYS A 76 -4.44 -12.71 -1.16
C CYS A 76 -4.95 -13.57 0.01
N ALA A 77 -6.18 -13.32 0.47
CA ALA A 77 -6.82 -14.12 1.51
C ALA A 77 -7.07 -15.55 1.07
N GLU A 78 -7.57 -15.78 -0.15
CA GLU A 78 -7.79 -17.10 -0.75
C GLU A 78 -6.49 -17.91 -0.89
N VAL A 79 -5.40 -17.25 -1.30
CA VAL A 79 -4.08 -17.89 -1.51
C VAL A 79 -3.31 -18.07 -0.19
N GLY A 80 -3.56 -17.21 0.80
CA GLY A 80 -2.81 -17.19 2.06
C GLY A 80 -1.54 -16.33 1.99
N THR A 81 -1.48 -15.36 1.07
CA THR A 81 -0.36 -14.41 0.90
C THR A 81 -0.63 -13.15 1.73
N ALA A 82 0.36 -12.66 2.47
CA ALA A 82 0.23 -11.45 3.26
C ALA A 82 -0.03 -10.23 2.38
N TYR A 83 -0.85 -9.29 2.87
CA TYR A 83 -1.32 -8.14 2.10
C TYR A 83 -1.15 -6.82 2.84
N PHE A 84 -0.71 -5.80 2.10
CA PHE A 84 -0.64 -4.41 2.53
C PHE A 84 -1.17 -3.50 1.43
N ASP A 85 -1.86 -2.42 1.81
CA ASP A 85 -2.22 -1.34 0.89
C ASP A 85 -2.06 0.04 1.53
N LEU A 86 -2.21 1.08 0.72
CA LEU A 86 -2.03 2.47 1.11
C LEU A 86 -3.36 3.23 1.23
N THR A 87 -4.49 2.54 1.06
CA THR A 87 -5.81 3.18 0.96
C THR A 87 -6.24 3.84 2.26
N GLU A 88 -6.90 4.97 2.16
CA GLU A 88 -7.64 5.60 3.24
C GLU A 88 -9.16 5.36 3.13
N ASP A 89 -9.60 4.68 2.07
CA ASP A 89 -11.01 4.35 1.85
C ASP A 89 -11.53 3.42 2.95
N THR A 90 -12.61 3.87 3.61
CA THR A 90 -13.18 3.15 4.76
C THR A 90 -13.91 1.88 4.37
N GLU A 91 -14.58 1.87 3.21
CA GLU A 91 -15.31 0.71 2.73
C GLU A 91 -14.35 -0.43 2.34
N VAL A 92 -13.26 -0.10 1.64
CA VAL A 92 -12.19 -1.05 1.32
C VAL A 92 -11.55 -1.60 2.59
N SER A 93 -11.22 -0.73 3.55
CA SER A 93 -10.59 -1.13 4.80
C SER A 93 -11.50 -2.02 5.65
N GLU A 94 -12.80 -1.74 5.71
CA GLU A 94 -13.77 -2.57 6.41
C GLU A 94 -13.97 -3.93 5.74
N HIS A 95 -13.99 -3.97 4.40
CA HIS A 95 -14.06 -5.21 3.65
C HIS A 95 -12.87 -6.11 4.01
N ILE A 96 -11.65 -5.58 3.93
CA ILE A 96 -10.42 -6.33 4.19
C ILE A 96 -10.38 -6.86 5.63
N ARG A 97 -10.80 -6.04 6.62
CA ARG A 97 -10.82 -6.46 8.03
C ARG A 97 -11.84 -7.57 8.35
N LYS A 98 -12.84 -7.75 7.48
CA LYS A 98 -13.88 -8.78 7.63
C LYS A 98 -13.53 -10.10 6.92
N LEU A 99 -12.43 -10.15 6.17
CA LEU A 99 -12.01 -11.37 5.48
C LEU A 99 -11.68 -12.47 6.50
N ASP A 100 -12.32 -13.62 6.32
CA ASP A 100 -12.00 -14.81 7.12
C ASP A 100 -10.73 -15.48 6.57
N THR A 101 -9.60 -15.08 7.10
CA THR A 101 -8.29 -15.57 6.68
C THR A 101 -7.33 -15.67 7.87
N LYS A 102 -6.35 -16.58 7.75
CA LYS A 102 -5.27 -16.72 8.74
C LYS A 102 -4.02 -15.91 8.34
N THR A 103 -4.00 -15.37 7.13
CA THR A 103 -2.86 -14.56 6.68
C THR A 103 -2.97 -13.13 7.18
N PHE A 104 -1.83 -12.44 7.18
CA PHE A 104 -1.75 -11.07 7.66
C PHE A 104 -2.32 -10.12 6.60
N MET A 105 -3.34 -9.35 6.97
CA MET A 105 -4.00 -8.37 6.11
C MET A 105 -3.95 -7.00 6.78
N MET A 106 -3.21 -6.06 6.17
CA MET A 106 -3.01 -4.72 6.73
C MET A 106 -3.32 -3.62 5.71
N PRO A 107 -4.58 -3.20 5.59
CA PRO A 107 -4.92 -1.99 4.87
C PRO A 107 -4.41 -0.76 5.61
N GLN A 108 -4.47 0.41 4.97
CA GLN A 108 -4.12 1.70 5.58
C GLN A 108 -2.64 1.81 6.00
N SER A 109 -1.74 1.20 5.24
CA SER A 109 -0.29 1.19 5.50
C SER A 109 0.46 2.27 4.73
N GLY A 110 -0.20 3.40 4.45
CA GLY A 110 0.40 4.56 3.79
C GLY A 110 1.18 5.48 4.74
N LEU A 111 1.22 6.77 4.40
CA LEU A 111 1.82 7.79 5.27
C LEU A 111 0.88 8.16 6.42
N ALA A 112 -0.37 8.50 6.09
CA ALA A 112 -1.46 8.76 7.02
C ALA A 112 -2.81 8.43 6.35
N PRO A 113 -3.46 7.37 6.80
CA PRO A 113 -3.08 6.45 7.87
C PRO A 113 -1.86 5.58 7.53
N GLY A 114 -1.11 5.14 8.57
CA GLY A 114 0.01 4.22 8.45
C GLY A 114 1.25 4.67 9.22
N ALA A 115 2.28 5.16 8.54
CA ALA A 115 3.57 5.50 9.13
C ALA A 115 3.48 6.45 10.32
N VAL A 116 2.64 7.49 10.26
CA VAL A 116 2.47 8.44 11.37
C VAL A 116 1.92 7.78 12.63
N ASN A 117 1.04 6.79 12.47
CA ASN A 117 0.46 6.04 13.59
C ASN A 117 1.51 5.14 14.25
N ILE A 118 2.36 4.48 13.44
CA ILE A 118 3.45 3.64 13.92
C ILE A 118 4.46 4.48 14.69
N ILE A 119 4.90 5.60 14.13
CA ILE A 119 5.85 6.52 14.76
C ILE A 119 5.27 7.09 16.07
N ALA A 120 4.02 7.55 16.04
CA ALA A 120 3.36 8.06 17.25
C ALA A 120 3.27 7.00 18.34
N SER A 121 2.89 5.77 17.99
CA SER A 121 2.83 4.65 18.93
C SER A 121 4.19 4.31 19.55
N ASP A 122 5.26 4.32 18.74
CA ASP A 122 6.62 4.09 19.26
C ASP A 122 7.06 5.22 20.23
N LEU A 123 6.75 6.47 19.88
CA LEU A 123 7.08 7.60 20.74
C LEU A 123 6.31 7.57 22.06
N ILE A 124 5.01 7.28 22.03
CA ILE A 124 4.14 7.18 23.22
C ILE A 124 4.70 6.18 24.23
N ARG A 125 5.20 5.03 23.76
CA ARG A 125 5.76 3.98 24.63
C ARG A 125 7.02 4.39 25.40
N LYS A 126 7.64 5.52 25.04
CA LYS A 126 8.86 6.04 25.70
C LYS A 126 8.57 6.96 26.87
N PHE A 127 7.29 7.21 27.17
CA PHE A 127 6.84 8.09 28.26
C PHE A 127 5.95 7.35 29.25
N ASP A 128 6.13 7.63 30.53
CA ASP A 128 5.28 7.05 31.60
C ASP A 128 3.87 7.64 31.58
N THR A 129 3.75 8.91 31.18
CA THR A 129 2.48 9.62 31.08
C THR A 129 2.46 10.49 29.82
N VAL A 130 1.39 10.37 29.04
CA VAL A 130 1.18 11.18 27.84
C VAL A 130 -0.07 12.03 28.01
N ASN A 131 0.09 13.34 28.04
CA ASN A 131 -1.03 14.27 28.17
C ASN A 131 -1.67 14.64 26.84
N GLU A 132 -0.88 14.68 25.77
CA GLU A 132 -1.37 15.08 24.46
C GLU A 132 -0.50 14.45 23.35
N VAL A 133 -1.12 14.06 22.25
CA VAL A 133 -0.44 13.61 21.02
C VAL A 133 -0.93 14.48 19.86
N LYS A 134 0.00 15.16 19.20
CA LYS A 134 -0.30 15.97 18.01
C LYS A 134 0.38 15.37 16.79
N MET A 135 -0.42 14.85 15.86
CA MET A 135 0.04 14.36 14.56
C MET A 135 -0.38 15.34 13.47
N ARG A 136 0.54 15.67 12.56
CA ARG A 136 0.25 16.52 11.42
C ARG A 136 0.82 15.90 10.17
N VAL A 137 -0.01 15.77 9.15
CA VAL A 137 0.34 15.32 7.81
C VAL A 137 -0.27 16.29 6.83
N GLY A 138 0.46 16.61 5.78
CA GLY A 138 -0.05 17.49 4.75
C GLY A 138 0.87 17.45 3.51
N ALA A 139 0.25 17.59 2.36
CA ALA A 139 0.93 17.86 1.11
C ALA A 139 0.33 19.15 0.54
N LEU A 140 1.07 20.23 0.66
CA LEU A 140 0.63 21.55 0.20
C LEU A 140 1.45 21.97 -1.02
N PRO A 141 0.84 22.65 -2.01
CA PRO A 141 1.57 23.21 -3.12
C PRO A 141 2.55 24.28 -2.63
N LYS A 142 3.79 24.25 -3.12
CA LYS A 142 4.79 25.26 -2.82
C LYS A 142 4.34 26.68 -3.23
N TYR A 143 3.56 26.75 -4.32
CA TYR A 143 3.01 27.99 -4.87
C TYR A 143 1.51 27.81 -5.04
N PRO A 144 0.71 28.07 -4.01
CA PRO A 144 -0.73 27.92 -4.08
C PRO A 144 -1.33 28.97 -5.03
N SER A 145 -2.23 28.54 -5.92
CA SER A 145 -2.91 29.41 -6.89
C SER A 145 -4.43 29.47 -6.69
N ASN A 146 -4.94 28.88 -5.62
CA ASN A 146 -6.35 28.95 -5.27
C ASN A 146 -6.56 29.39 -3.81
N ALA A 147 -7.79 29.80 -3.48
CA ALA A 147 -8.13 30.31 -2.16
C ALA A 147 -7.94 29.29 -1.02
N MET A 148 -8.01 28.00 -1.33
CA MET A 148 -7.82 26.92 -0.35
C MET A 148 -6.33 26.61 -0.12
N ALA A 149 -5.43 27.12 -0.94
CA ALA A 149 -4.00 26.81 -0.94
C ALA A 149 -3.72 25.29 -0.97
N TYR A 150 -4.61 24.52 -1.60
CA TYR A 150 -4.57 23.06 -1.66
C TYR A 150 -4.81 22.54 -3.07
N TYR A 151 -4.07 21.52 -3.46
CA TYR A 151 -4.28 20.75 -4.66
C TYR A 151 -4.37 19.26 -4.34
N LEU A 152 -5.32 18.60 -4.94
CA LEU A 152 -5.37 17.15 -4.95
C LEU A 152 -4.24 16.62 -5.85
N THR A 153 -3.29 15.92 -5.26
CA THR A 153 -2.08 15.44 -5.94
C THR A 153 -2.04 13.93 -6.15
N TRP A 154 -3.02 13.22 -5.61
CA TRP A 154 -3.22 11.78 -5.77
C TRP A 154 -4.70 11.48 -6.02
N SER A 155 -5.00 10.29 -6.50
CA SER A 155 -6.36 9.85 -6.72
C SER A 155 -7.05 9.57 -5.38
N THR A 156 -8.26 10.07 -5.25
CA THR A 156 -9.20 9.76 -4.15
C THR A 156 -10.20 8.74 -4.61
#